data_3a1122e1eefec7eab891499953385bf6
#
_entry.id   3a1122e1eefec7eab891499953385bf6
#
_cell.length_a   1.000
_cell.length_b   1.000
_cell.length_c   1.000
_cell.angle_alpha   90.00
_cell.angle_beta   90.00
_cell.angle_gamma   90.00
#
_symmetry.space_group_name_H-M   'P 1'
#
loop_
_entity.id
_entity.type
_entity.pdbx_description
1 polymer ?
#
loop_
_entity_poly.entity_id
_entity_poly.type
_entity_poly.pdbx_seq_one_letter_code
_entity_poly.pdbx_strand_id
1 'polypeptide(L)'
;MIPQRKRNEIRQRVHSRIRAKVHGTAERPRLNVYRSLNHIYAQVIDDAKGVTLVSASTVAAKAKTGGNIMAAKEIGKQVAERAKEKGITKVVFDRGGYLYHGRVKALADAAREAGLEF
;
A
#
# COMPACT_ATOMS: atom_id res chain seq x y z
N MET A 1 13.00 -23.79 -6.83
CA MET A 1 12.53 -22.42 -7.06
C MET A 1 11.09 -22.42 -7.58
N ILE A 2 10.23 -21.58 -7.06
CA ILE A 2 8.84 -21.47 -7.51
C ILE A 2 8.79 -20.58 -8.77
N PRO A 3 8.19 -21.05 -9.89
CA PRO A 3 8.05 -20.22 -11.09
C PRO A 3 7.28 -18.93 -10.83
N GLN A 4 7.56 -17.88 -11.59
CA GLN A 4 6.91 -16.59 -11.43
C GLN A 4 5.38 -16.68 -11.54
N ARG A 5 4.88 -17.46 -12.51
CA ARG A 5 3.43 -17.69 -12.69
C ARG A 5 2.79 -18.25 -11.41
N LYS A 6 3.42 -19.24 -10.80
CA LYS A 6 2.91 -19.87 -9.59
C LYS A 6 2.96 -18.91 -8.39
N ARG A 7 4.00 -18.09 -8.31
CA ARG A 7 4.10 -17.05 -7.27
C ARG A 7 2.97 -16.03 -7.40
N ASN A 8 2.63 -15.63 -8.61
CA ASN A 8 1.53 -14.69 -8.86
C ASN A 8 0.17 -15.32 -8.50
N GLU A 9 -0.03 -16.59 -8.80
CA GLU A 9 -1.25 -17.32 -8.43
C GLU A 9 -1.41 -17.39 -6.90
N ILE A 10 -0.33 -17.68 -6.18
CA ILE A 10 -0.32 -17.70 -4.72
C ILE A 10 -0.64 -16.31 -4.17
N ARG A 11 0.00 -15.26 -4.70
CA ARG A 11 -0.25 -13.89 -4.28
C ARG A 11 -1.72 -13.50 -4.47
N GLN A 12 -2.30 -13.82 -5.63
CA GLN A 12 -3.69 -13.52 -5.92
C GLN A 12 -4.65 -14.23 -4.96
N ARG A 13 -4.35 -15.48 -4.62
CA ARG A 13 -5.13 -16.26 -3.65
C ARG A 13 -5.09 -15.63 -2.27
N VAL A 14 -3.91 -15.22 -1.82
CA VAL A 14 -3.73 -14.54 -0.53
C VAL A 14 -4.44 -13.19 -0.54
N HIS A 15 -4.32 -12.42 -1.62
CA HIS A 15 -4.99 -11.12 -1.75
C HIS A 15 -6.51 -11.27 -1.72
N SER A 16 -7.06 -12.27 -2.42
CA SER A 16 -8.50 -12.54 -2.38
C SER A 16 -8.98 -12.85 -0.96
N ARG A 17 -8.19 -13.60 -0.20
CA ARG A 17 -8.50 -13.93 1.20
C ARG A 17 -8.48 -12.67 2.08
N ILE A 18 -7.50 -11.79 1.88
CA ILE A 18 -7.42 -10.52 2.59
C ILE A 18 -8.61 -9.64 2.23
N ARG A 19 -8.94 -9.53 0.94
CA ARG A 19 -10.03 -8.69 0.45
C ARG A 19 -11.40 -9.13 0.95
N ALA A 20 -11.56 -10.41 1.28
CA ALA A 20 -12.81 -10.89 1.89
C ALA A 20 -13.05 -10.29 3.28
N LYS A 21 -12.01 -9.81 3.95
CA LYS A 21 -12.05 -9.25 5.31
C LYS A 21 -11.79 -7.76 5.36
N VAL A 22 -11.17 -7.18 4.33
CA VAL A 22 -10.71 -5.79 4.32
C VAL A 22 -11.48 -4.98 3.29
N HIS A 23 -12.29 -4.05 3.76
CA HIS A 23 -13.03 -3.10 2.94
C HIS A 23 -12.81 -1.69 3.46
N GLY A 24 -12.50 -0.76 2.54
CA GLY A 24 -12.37 0.65 2.88
C GLY A 24 -13.72 1.36 2.89
N THR A 25 -13.90 2.25 3.84
CA THR A 25 -15.07 3.13 3.93
C THR A 25 -14.62 4.58 3.90
N ALA A 26 -15.55 5.53 3.85
CA ALA A 26 -15.20 6.96 3.89
C ALA A 26 -14.49 7.32 5.20
N GLU A 27 -14.89 6.70 6.32
CA GLU A 27 -14.30 6.95 7.64
C GLU A 27 -12.97 6.24 7.86
N ARG A 28 -12.81 5.06 7.26
CA ARG A 28 -11.60 4.26 7.36
C ARG A 28 -11.28 3.65 5.99
N PRO A 29 -10.71 4.45 5.08
CA PRO A 29 -10.38 3.96 3.74
C PRO A 29 -9.32 2.85 3.76
N ARG A 30 -9.22 2.14 2.66
CA ARG A 30 -8.27 1.04 2.50
C ARG A 30 -6.94 1.58 1.96
N LEU A 31 -5.85 1.35 2.71
CA LEU A 31 -4.49 1.62 2.23
C LEU A 31 -3.99 0.37 1.50
N ASN A 32 -3.95 0.43 0.19
CA ASN A 32 -3.51 -0.66 -0.67
C ASN A 32 -2.06 -0.44 -1.11
N VAL A 33 -1.27 -1.51 -1.11
CA VAL A 33 0.11 -1.50 -1.56
C VAL A 33 0.24 -2.43 -2.75
N TYR A 34 0.91 -1.95 -3.80
CA TYR A 34 1.31 -2.74 -4.95
C TYR A 34 2.81 -2.54 -5.19
N ARG A 35 3.53 -3.61 -5.45
CA ARG A 35 4.96 -3.52 -5.75
C ARG A 35 5.30 -4.27 -7.02
N SER A 36 6.25 -3.73 -7.78
CA SER A 36 6.93 -4.42 -8.86
C SER A 36 8.41 -4.54 -8.52
N LEU A 37 9.20 -5.08 -9.43
CA LEU A 37 10.64 -5.24 -9.22
C LEU A 37 11.31 -3.89 -8.93
N ASN A 38 10.97 -2.85 -9.68
CA ASN A 38 11.63 -1.54 -9.64
C ASN A 38 10.81 -0.43 -8.99
N HIS A 39 9.55 -0.67 -8.65
CA HIS A 39 8.67 0.38 -8.13
C HIS A 39 7.75 -0.12 -7.03
N ILE A 40 7.27 0.82 -6.23
CA ILE A 40 6.26 0.55 -5.21
C ILE A 40 5.19 1.65 -5.28
N TYR A 41 3.94 1.28 -5.03
CA TYR A 41 2.77 2.13 -5.14
C TYR A 41 1.92 1.99 -3.89
N ALA A 42 1.35 3.10 -3.44
CA ALA A 42 0.39 3.10 -2.33
C ALA A 42 -0.83 3.93 -2.72
N GLN A 43 -2.01 3.44 -2.38
CA GLN A 43 -3.28 4.11 -2.66
C GLN A 43 -4.18 4.04 -1.43
N VAL A 44 -4.88 5.12 -1.16
CA VAL A 44 -5.94 5.15 -0.14
C VAL A 44 -7.26 5.20 -0.88
N ILE A 45 -8.07 4.16 -0.70
CA ILE A 45 -9.27 3.91 -1.52
C ILE A 45 -10.52 3.85 -0.65
N ASP A 46 -11.55 4.58 -1.08
CA ASP A 46 -12.91 4.43 -0.52
C ASP A 46 -13.66 3.40 -1.38
N ASP A 47 -13.76 2.18 -0.86
CA ASP A 47 -14.42 1.08 -1.60
C ASP A 47 -15.92 1.28 -1.74
N ALA A 48 -16.55 2.03 -0.83
CA ALA A 48 -17.97 2.31 -0.92
C ALA A 48 -18.33 3.16 -2.13
N LYS A 49 -17.45 4.12 -2.48
CA LYS A 49 -17.62 4.99 -3.65
C LYS A 49 -16.82 4.52 -4.85
N GLY A 50 -15.89 3.58 -4.68
CA GLY A 50 -15.02 3.09 -5.74
C GLY A 50 -14.03 4.14 -6.24
N VAL A 51 -13.56 5.03 -5.36
CA VAL A 51 -12.63 6.10 -5.74
C VAL A 51 -11.32 6.02 -4.95
N THR A 52 -10.23 6.40 -5.60
CA THR A 52 -8.93 6.56 -4.96
C THR A 52 -8.82 7.99 -4.42
N LEU A 53 -8.68 8.10 -3.11
CA LEU A 53 -8.63 9.41 -2.43
C LEU A 53 -7.23 10.01 -2.46
N VAL A 54 -6.21 9.18 -2.31
CA VAL A 54 -4.80 9.58 -2.24
C VAL A 54 -3.96 8.52 -2.91
N SER A 55 -2.90 8.92 -3.59
CA SER A 55 -1.92 7.98 -4.15
C SER A 55 -0.51 8.52 -4.03
N ALA A 56 0.45 7.61 -3.96
CA ALA A 56 1.88 7.93 -4.03
C ALA A 56 2.60 6.74 -4.65
N SER A 57 3.63 7.03 -5.45
CA SER A 57 4.43 5.96 -6.06
C SER A 57 5.83 6.46 -6.37
N THR A 58 6.76 5.52 -6.49
CA THR A 58 8.14 5.83 -6.91
C THR A 58 8.18 6.30 -8.35
N VAL A 59 7.23 5.88 -9.18
CA VAL A 59 7.11 6.35 -10.58
C VAL A 59 6.74 7.83 -10.60
N ALA A 60 5.69 8.21 -9.86
CA ALA A 60 5.24 9.60 -9.80
C ALA A 60 6.29 10.52 -9.15
N ALA A 61 7.04 10.01 -8.17
CA ALA A 61 8.11 10.75 -7.52
C ALA A 61 9.40 10.82 -8.35
N LYS A 62 9.43 10.19 -9.52
CA LYS A 62 10.61 10.09 -10.41
C LYS A 62 11.84 9.57 -9.67
N ALA A 63 11.64 8.65 -8.74
CA ALA A 63 12.72 8.01 -8.02
C ALA A 63 13.56 7.14 -8.95
N LYS A 64 14.87 7.08 -8.72
CA LYS A 64 15.79 6.24 -9.51
C LYS A 64 15.41 4.77 -9.40
N THR A 65 14.95 4.35 -8.22
CA THR A 65 14.51 2.99 -7.99
C THR A 65 13.45 2.97 -6.90
N GLY A 66 12.49 2.07 -7.01
CA GLY A 66 11.53 1.74 -5.95
C GLY A 66 11.74 0.32 -5.44
N GLY A 67 12.85 -0.30 -5.81
CA GLY A 67 13.14 -1.69 -5.48
C GLY A 67 13.75 -1.92 -4.11
N ASN A 68 13.89 -0.89 -3.26
CA ASN A 68 14.53 -1.02 -1.96
C ASN A 68 13.64 -0.49 -0.82
N ILE A 69 14.08 -0.77 0.41
CA ILE A 69 13.35 -0.40 1.62
C ILE A 69 13.28 1.12 1.82
N MET A 70 14.33 1.85 1.47
CA MET A 70 14.34 3.31 1.63
C MET A 70 13.30 3.99 0.75
N ALA A 71 13.15 3.53 -0.50
CA ALA A 71 12.12 4.04 -1.39
C ALA A 71 10.72 3.75 -0.85
N ALA A 72 10.50 2.57 -0.27
CA ALA A 72 9.23 2.21 0.34
C ALA A 72 8.90 3.11 1.54
N LYS A 73 9.87 3.44 2.38
CA LYS A 73 9.69 4.36 3.50
C LYS A 73 9.26 5.74 3.02
N GLU A 74 9.89 6.26 1.96
CA GLU A 74 9.53 7.56 1.39
C GLU A 74 8.07 7.56 0.91
N ILE A 75 7.64 6.51 0.22
CA ILE A 75 6.28 6.41 -0.28
C ILE A 75 5.28 6.28 0.87
N GLY A 76 5.60 5.53 1.91
CA GLY A 76 4.76 5.44 3.11
C GLY A 76 4.56 6.79 3.78
N LYS A 77 5.64 7.56 3.90
CA LYS A 77 5.59 8.91 4.45
C LYS A 77 4.76 9.83 3.57
N GLN A 78 4.98 9.82 2.26
CA GLN A 78 4.23 10.67 1.31
C GLN A 78 2.73 10.37 1.32
N VAL A 79 2.34 9.11 1.28
CA VAL A 79 0.92 8.75 1.28
C VAL A 79 0.24 9.15 2.59
N ALA A 80 0.93 9.00 3.72
CA ALA A 80 0.42 9.41 5.02
C ALA A 80 0.24 10.92 5.11
N GLU A 81 1.21 11.69 4.65
CA GLU A 81 1.12 13.16 4.64
C GLU A 81 -0.02 13.64 3.77
N ARG A 82 -0.18 13.06 2.57
CA ARG A 82 -1.27 13.41 1.66
C ARG A 82 -2.64 13.02 2.22
N ALA A 83 -2.73 11.88 2.90
CA ALA A 83 -3.96 11.46 3.55
C ALA A 83 -4.35 12.42 4.67
N LYS A 84 -3.40 12.85 5.48
CA LYS A 84 -3.65 13.79 6.57
C LYS A 84 -4.10 15.15 6.06
N GLU A 85 -3.57 15.61 4.94
CA GLU A 85 -4.02 16.84 4.29
C GLU A 85 -5.51 16.80 3.92
N LYS A 86 -6.03 15.60 3.64
CA LYS A 86 -7.46 15.38 3.34
C LYS A 86 -8.28 15.00 4.57
N GLY A 87 -7.69 15.07 5.77
CA GLY A 87 -8.37 14.73 7.00
C GLY A 87 -8.48 13.24 7.28
N ILE A 88 -7.75 12.41 6.56
CA ILE A 88 -7.75 10.95 6.74
C ILE A 88 -6.65 10.57 7.72
N THR A 89 -7.03 10.00 8.87
CA THR A 89 -6.08 9.57 9.88
C THR A 89 -6.15 8.06 10.16
N LYS A 90 -7.28 7.43 9.87
CA LYS A 90 -7.50 6.00 10.10
C LYS A 90 -7.70 5.29 8.79
N VAL A 91 -6.99 4.17 8.62
CA VAL A 91 -7.11 3.34 7.41
C VAL A 91 -7.13 1.87 7.81
N VAL A 92 -7.61 1.01 6.92
CA VAL A 92 -7.39 -0.43 7.02
C VAL A 92 -6.31 -0.81 6.03
N PHE A 93 -5.38 -1.67 6.44
CA PHE A 93 -4.23 -2.01 5.63
C PHE A 93 -4.49 -3.23 4.75
N ASP A 94 -4.30 -3.07 3.44
CA ASP A 94 -4.36 -4.14 2.46
C ASP A 94 -2.96 -4.34 1.87
N ARG A 95 -2.28 -5.40 2.30
CA ARG A 95 -0.92 -5.70 1.85
C ARG A 95 -0.84 -6.26 0.42
N GLY A 96 -1.97 -6.33 -0.30
CA GLY A 96 -2.00 -6.73 -1.70
C GLY A 96 -1.64 -8.20 -1.97
N GLY A 97 -1.75 -9.06 -0.96
CA GLY A 97 -1.36 -10.47 -1.07
C GLY A 97 0.14 -10.72 -0.92
N TYR A 98 0.95 -9.67 -0.73
CA TYR A 98 2.37 -9.80 -0.45
C TYR A 98 2.60 -10.20 1.00
N LEU A 99 3.76 -10.77 1.30
CA LEU A 99 4.17 -11.01 2.67
C LEU A 99 4.38 -9.66 3.39
N TYR A 100 4.00 -9.59 4.67
CA TYR A 100 4.25 -8.41 5.48
C TYR A 100 5.73 -8.39 5.90
N HIS A 101 6.58 -8.06 4.94
CA HIS A 101 8.04 -8.13 5.08
C HIS A 101 8.70 -7.17 4.07
N GLY A 102 9.93 -6.77 4.35
CA GLY A 102 10.71 -5.95 3.44
C GLY A 102 10.05 -4.63 3.10
N ARG A 103 9.88 -4.35 1.81
CA ARG A 103 9.32 -3.08 1.32
C ARG A 103 7.89 -2.81 1.83
N VAL A 104 7.06 -3.84 1.87
CA VAL A 104 5.67 -3.68 2.31
C VAL A 104 5.62 -3.29 3.78
N LYS A 105 6.40 -3.95 4.62
CA LYS A 105 6.50 -3.61 6.04
C LYS A 105 7.09 -2.22 6.25
N ALA A 106 8.14 -1.87 5.49
CA ALA A 106 8.78 -0.56 5.59
C ALA A 106 7.82 0.57 5.24
N LEU A 107 7.01 0.40 4.20
CA LEU A 107 5.99 1.37 3.83
C LEU A 107 4.95 1.53 4.93
N ALA A 108 4.45 0.42 5.48
CA ALA A 108 3.45 0.44 6.54
C ALA A 108 3.98 1.11 7.81
N ASP A 109 5.21 0.77 8.22
CA ASP A 109 5.83 1.36 9.40
C ASP A 109 6.03 2.88 9.22
N ALA A 110 6.48 3.31 8.05
CA ALA A 110 6.67 4.73 7.75
C ALA A 110 5.34 5.48 7.74
N ALA A 111 4.28 4.89 7.22
CA ALA A 111 2.95 5.50 7.25
C ALA A 111 2.43 5.65 8.68
N ARG A 112 2.67 4.67 9.55
CA ARG A 112 2.32 4.74 10.97
C ARG A 112 3.10 5.82 11.70
N GLU A 113 4.40 5.93 11.44
CA GLU A 113 5.25 6.98 12.02
C GLU A 113 4.78 8.37 11.60
N ALA A 114 4.28 8.51 10.39
CA ALA A 114 3.77 9.78 9.87
C ALA A 114 2.37 10.11 10.37
N GLY A 115 1.73 9.23 11.13
CA GLY A 115 0.49 9.51 11.84
C GLY A 115 -0.75 8.75 11.39
N LEU A 116 -0.65 7.81 10.45
CA LEU A 116 -1.79 6.97 10.11
C LEU A 116 -2.00 5.88 11.16
N GLU A 117 -3.25 5.60 11.46
CA GLU A 117 -3.64 4.56 12.41
C GLU A 117 -4.16 3.33 11.67
N PHE A 118 -3.53 2.22 11.91
CA PHE A 118 -3.98 0.91 11.42
C PHE A 118 -3.23 -0.23 12.07
#